data_4855914a125ad2430a78416cd3eb14c9
#
_entry.id   4855914a125ad2430a78416cd3eb14c9
#
_cell.length_a   1.000
_cell.length_b   1.000
_cell.length_c   1.000
_cell.angle_alpha   90.00
_cell.angle_beta   90.00
_cell.angle_gamma   90.00
#
_symmetry.space_group_name_H-M   'P 1'
#
loop_
_entity.id
_entity.type
_entity.pdbx_description
1 polymer ?
#
loop_
_entity_poly.entity_id
_entity_poly.type
_entity_poly.pdbx_seq_one_letter_code
_entity_poly.pdbx_strand_id
1 'polypeptide(L)'
;TTLLSLIPSVVLSENNIVPVVGKNLMFDQTEVTIGAFENFVRATGTVTQAERDGGGLVYAGGWEQKAGWTWLTPYGRSAHPDEPAVHVTFDEAAQYCKWAGKRLPTEDELIIAAYNEQRPKPPQPFTRGQTYQYPTGDTPEGANCLGDCGDTPAINYSSKLSRGTGHARAGTTSA
;
A
#
# COMPACT_ATOMS: atom_id res chain seq x y z
N THR A 1 -20.38 26.80 -31.45
CA THR A 1 -19.75 25.46 -31.52
C THR A 1 -19.10 25.22 -30.18
N THR A 2 -19.82 24.52 -29.29
CA THR A 2 -19.37 24.23 -27.91
C THR A 2 -18.53 22.95 -27.98
N LEU A 3 -17.22 23.09 -27.76
CA LEU A 3 -16.32 21.94 -27.58
C LEU A 3 -16.61 21.31 -26.22
N LEU A 4 -17.28 20.15 -26.21
CA LEU A 4 -17.42 19.29 -25.04
C LEU A 4 -16.05 18.64 -24.82
N SER A 5 -15.33 19.08 -23.81
CA SER A 5 -14.12 18.40 -23.32
C SER A 5 -14.54 17.05 -22.74
N LEU A 6 -14.24 15.97 -23.45
CA LEU A 6 -14.30 14.62 -22.92
C LEU A 6 -13.16 14.46 -21.91
N ILE A 7 -13.44 14.67 -20.64
CA ILE A 7 -12.58 14.22 -19.56
C ILE A 7 -12.67 12.69 -19.58
N PRO A 8 -11.57 11.95 -19.77
CA PRO A 8 -11.62 10.51 -19.66
C PRO A 8 -12.04 10.17 -18.21
N SER A 9 -13.19 9.52 -18.07
CA SER A 9 -13.61 8.93 -16.81
C SER A 9 -12.57 7.89 -16.41
N VAL A 10 -11.77 8.20 -15.41
CA VAL A 10 -10.91 7.21 -14.76
C VAL A 10 -11.85 6.22 -14.09
N VAL A 11 -12.00 5.05 -14.67
CA VAL A 11 -12.68 3.92 -14.04
C VAL A 11 -11.75 3.45 -12.92
N LEU A 12 -11.87 4.07 -11.75
CA LEU A 12 -11.32 3.49 -10.53
C LEU A 12 -12.12 2.20 -10.30
N SER A 13 -11.43 1.08 -10.17
CA SER A 13 -12.06 -0.20 -9.89
C SER A 13 -12.84 -0.08 -8.57
N GLU A 14 -14.16 0.01 -8.64
CA GLU A 14 -15.05 0.08 -7.46
C GLU A 14 -15.02 -1.20 -6.61
N ASN A 15 -14.32 -2.25 -7.06
CA ASN A 15 -14.37 -3.58 -6.47
C ASN A 15 -13.34 -3.83 -5.36
N ASN A 16 -12.57 -2.81 -4.98
CA ASN A 16 -11.47 -2.97 -4.01
C ASN A 16 -11.65 -2.15 -2.73
N ILE A 17 -12.89 -1.85 -2.34
CA ILE A 17 -13.19 -1.13 -1.10
C ILE A 17 -14.03 -2.00 -0.17
N VAL A 18 -13.74 -1.92 1.13
CA VAL A 18 -14.44 -2.66 2.19
C VAL A 18 -15.01 -1.71 3.24
N PRO A 19 -16.23 -1.95 3.74
CA PRO A 19 -16.78 -1.13 4.80
C PRO A 19 -16.11 -1.42 6.14
N VAL A 20 -15.88 -0.37 6.92
CA VAL A 20 -15.52 -0.49 8.34
C VAL A 20 -16.80 -0.53 9.15
N VAL A 21 -17.08 -1.67 9.78
CA VAL A 21 -18.33 -1.89 10.52
C VAL A 21 -18.45 -0.90 11.69
N GLY A 22 -19.64 -0.29 11.83
CA GLY A 22 -19.91 0.71 12.86
C GLY A 22 -19.34 2.10 12.58
N LYS A 23 -18.72 2.31 11.43
CA LYS A 23 -18.27 3.61 10.93
C LYS A 23 -18.87 3.86 9.54
N ASN A 24 -19.22 5.09 9.24
CA ASN A 24 -19.57 5.48 7.87
C ASN A 24 -18.28 5.71 7.06
N LEU A 25 -17.52 4.65 6.87
CA LEU A 25 -16.18 4.68 6.32
C LEU A 25 -15.94 3.45 5.44
N MET A 26 -15.24 3.67 4.33
CA MET A 26 -14.80 2.63 3.41
C MET A 26 -13.29 2.68 3.31
N PHE A 27 -12.64 1.50 3.34
CA PHE A 27 -11.21 1.36 3.11
C PHE A 27 -10.93 0.69 1.77
N ASP A 28 -9.80 1.04 1.16
CA ASP A 28 -9.23 0.19 0.12
C ASP A 28 -8.80 -1.14 0.75
N GLN A 29 -9.14 -2.22 0.09
CA GLN A 29 -8.84 -3.57 0.57
C GLN A 29 -7.35 -3.88 0.53
N THR A 30 -6.61 -3.19 -0.31
CA THR A 30 -5.17 -3.38 -0.52
C THR A 30 -4.46 -2.03 -0.50
N GLU A 31 -3.15 -2.09 -0.41
CA GLU A 31 -2.29 -0.94 -0.62
C GLU A 31 -2.51 -0.36 -2.03
N VAL A 32 -2.21 0.93 -2.19
CA VAL A 32 -2.17 1.58 -3.51
C VAL A 32 -1.09 0.95 -4.35
N THR A 33 -1.47 0.40 -5.49
CA THR A 33 -0.54 -0.27 -6.39
C THR A 33 0.25 0.73 -7.26
N ILE A 34 1.38 0.28 -7.79
CA ILE A 34 2.19 1.03 -8.77
C ILE A 34 1.32 1.45 -9.97
N GLY A 35 0.48 0.55 -10.49
CA GLY A 35 -0.40 0.87 -11.62
C GLY A 35 -1.45 1.93 -11.28
N ALA A 36 -2.00 1.90 -10.07
CA ALA A 36 -2.94 2.93 -9.61
C ALA A 36 -2.24 4.28 -9.42
N PHE A 37 -1.05 4.28 -8.84
CA PHE A 37 -0.25 5.51 -8.66
C PHE A 37 0.23 6.08 -10.00
N GLU A 38 0.57 5.23 -10.97
CA GLU A 38 0.91 5.64 -12.35
C GLU A 38 -0.23 6.42 -13.01
N ASN A 39 -1.47 6.01 -12.83
CA ASN A 39 -2.63 6.75 -13.36
C ASN A 39 -2.73 8.16 -12.77
N PHE A 40 -2.46 8.31 -11.48
CA PHE A 40 -2.39 9.61 -10.83
C PHE A 40 -1.25 10.47 -11.39
N VAL A 41 -0.06 9.92 -11.51
CA VAL A 41 1.10 10.62 -12.06
C VAL A 41 0.83 11.09 -13.49
N ARG A 42 0.29 10.23 -14.33
CA ARG A 42 -0.08 10.59 -15.71
C ARG A 42 -1.15 11.69 -15.79
N ALA A 43 -2.13 11.65 -14.89
CA ALA A 43 -3.23 12.62 -14.89
C ALA A 43 -2.81 13.99 -14.35
N THR A 44 -1.85 14.05 -13.44
CA THR A 44 -1.48 15.28 -12.71
C THR A 44 -0.13 15.86 -13.14
N GLY A 45 0.72 15.08 -13.79
CA GLY A 45 2.13 15.44 -14.07
C GLY A 45 2.99 15.48 -12.81
N THR A 46 2.56 14.83 -11.72
CA THR A 46 3.32 14.80 -10.46
C THR A 46 4.69 14.16 -10.67
N VAL A 47 5.74 14.80 -10.15
CA VAL A 47 7.09 14.24 -10.00
C VAL A 47 7.32 14.08 -8.50
N THR A 48 7.59 12.86 -8.04
CA THR A 48 7.75 12.58 -6.61
C THR A 48 9.09 13.11 -6.06
N GLN A 49 9.16 13.24 -4.73
CA GLN A 49 10.40 13.68 -4.07
C GLN A 49 11.55 12.70 -4.36
N ALA A 50 11.28 11.40 -4.32
CA ALA A 50 12.27 10.38 -4.65
C ALA A 50 12.80 10.52 -6.09
N GLU A 51 11.96 10.88 -7.05
CA GLU A 51 12.40 11.16 -8.42
C GLU A 51 13.24 12.45 -8.50
N ARG A 52 12.83 13.52 -7.82
CA ARG A 52 13.58 14.78 -7.78
C ARG A 52 14.96 14.63 -7.13
N ASP A 53 15.03 13.83 -6.06
CA ASP A 53 16.26 13.61 -5.30
C ASP A 53 17.15 12.52 -5.92
N GLY A 54 16.71 11.87 -7.02
CA GLY A 54 17.44 10.80 -7.68
C GLY A 54 17.39 9.47 -6.94
N GLY A 55 16.53 9.31 -5.94
CA GLY A 55 16.30 8.05 -5.23
C GLY A 55 15.61 8.21 -3.89
N GLY A 56 14.93 7.15 -3.47
CA GLY A 56 14.22 7.07 -2.22
C GLY A 56 15.10 6.69 -1.03
N LEU A 57 14.56 6.91 0.17
CA LEU A 57 15.21 6.55 1.43
C LEU A 57 14.78 5.15 1.88
N VAL A 58 15.72 4.41 2.43
CA VAL A 58 15.50 3.13 3.12
C VAL A 58 16.18 3.15 4.48
N TYR A 59 15.66 2.34 5.40
CA TYR A 59 16.28 2.17 6.71
C TYR A 59 17.04 0.83 6.75
N ALA A 60 18.36 0.92 6.93
CA ALA A 60 19.25 -0.24 7.00
C ALA A 60 20.24 -0.07 8.18
N GLY A 61 19.68 0.09 9.40
CA GLY A 61 20.47 0.50 10.58
C GLY A 61 20.74 2.00 10.65
N GLY A 62 20.26 2.76 9.68
CA GLY A 62 20.27 4.21 9.48
C GLY A 62 19.53 4.52 8.18
N TRP A 63 19.14 5.78 8.00
CA TRP A 63 18.52 6.21 6.74
C TRP A 63 19.58 6.34 5.64
N GLU A 64 19.36 5.62 4.55
CA GLU A 64 20.23 5.66 3.37
C GLU A 64 19.41 5.99 2.13
N GLN A 65 19.95 6.89 1.29
CA GLN A 65 19.38 7.13 -0.03
C GLN A 65 19.87 6.06 -1.03
N LYS A 66 18.94 5.47 -1.76
CA LYS A 66 19.24 4.48 -2.79
C LYS A 66 18.94 5.08 -4.17
N ALA A 67 20.00 5.27 -4.94
CA ALA A 67 19.92 5.84 -6.29
C ALA A 67 18.95 5.06 -7.19
N GLY A 68 18.05 5.76 -7.86
CA GLY A 68 17.07 5.18 -8.77
C GLY A 68 15.91 4.43 -8.12
N TRP A 69 15.80 4.41 -6.79
CA TRP A 69 14.65 3.82 -6.10
C TRP A 69 13.51 4.84 -6.04
N THR A 70 12.42 4.53 -6.70
CA THR A 70 11.23 5.37 -6.79
C THR A 70 9.97 4.52 -6.65
N TRP A 71 8.82 5.13 -6.70
CA TRP A 71 7.53 4.41 -6.71
C TRP A 71 7.39 3.43 -7.88
N LEU A 72 8.02 3.71 -9.03
CA LEU A 72 8.01 2.86 -10.22
C LEU A 72 9.10 1.79 -10.19
N THR A 73 10.19 2.06 -9.50
CA THR A 73 11.38 1.22 -9.41
C THR A 73 11.81 1.04 -7.95
N PRO A 74 10.99 0.37 -7.11
CA PRO A 74 11.15 0.33 -5.66
C PRO A 74 12.49 -0.25 -5.17
N TYR A 75 13.16 -1.01 -6.03
CA TYR A 75 14.48 -1.61 -5.77
C TYR A 75 15.50 -1.26 -6.88
N GLY A 76 15.34 -0.10 -7.51
CA GLY A 76 16.20 0.35 -8.61
C GLY A 76 15.97 -0.39 -9.93
N ARG A 77 14.90 -1.14 -10.04
CA ARG A 77 14.48 -1.87 -11.26
C ARG A 77 12.95 -1.92 -11.35
N SER A 78 12.45 -2.15 -12.53
CA SER A 78 11.00 -2.25 -12.79
C SER A 78 10.35 -3.30 -11.90
N ALA A 79 9.21 -2.95 -11.35
CA ALA A 79 8.34 -3.80 -10.55
C ALA A 79 7.04 -4.11 -11.29
N HIS A 80 6.26 -5.06 -10.74
CA HIS A 80 4.97 -5.38 -11.33
C HIS A 80 3.94 -4.28 -11.00
N PRO A 81 3.04 -3.90 -11.91
CA PRO A 81 2.03 -2.86 -11.65
C PRO A 81 1.15 -3.12 -10.43
N ASP A 82 0.95 -4.39 -10.04
CA ASP A 82 0.17 -4.76 -8.86
C ASP A 82 0.99 -4.75 -7.55
N GLU A 83 2.29 -4.47 -7.59
CA GLU A 83 3.06 -4.26 -6.37
C GLU A 83 2.69 -2.92 -5.72
N PRO A 84 2.83 -2.77 -4.39
CA PRO A 84 2.53 -1.52 -3.71
C PRO A 84 3.47 -0.39 -4.15
N ALA A 85 2.92 0.81 -4.33
CA ALA A 85 3.70 2.02 -4.58
C ALA A 85 4.37 2.46 -3.27
N VAL A 86 5.69 2.57 -3.31
CA VAL A 86 6.53 2.98 -2.17
C VAL A 86 7.41 4.18 -2.56
N HIS A 87 8.27 4.66 -1.66
CA HIS A 87 9.10 5.85 -1.88
C HIS A 87 8.29 7.10 -2.25
N VAL A 88 7.12 7.23 -1.63
CA VAL A 88 6.27 8.42 -1.70
C VAL A 88 6.23 9.10 -0.33
N THR A 89 6.18 10.41 -0.32
CA THR A 89 6.02 11.18 0.91
C THR A 89 4.57 11.15 1.40
N PHE A 90 4.35 11.55 2.65
CA PHE A 90 3.00 11.70 3.18
C PHE A 90 2.14 12.65 2.33
N ASP A 91 2.72 13.78 1.90
CA ASP A 91 2.00 14.77 1.09
C ASP A 91 1.63 14.22 -0.30
N GLU A 92 2.49 13.44 -0.91
CA GLU A 92 2.23 12.77 -2.20
C GLU A 92 1.14 11.71 -2.06
N ALA A 93 1.18 10.92 -0.99
CA ALA A 93 0.12 9.96 -0.67
C ALA A 93 -1.22 10.67 -0.42
N ALA A 94 -1.22 11.80 0.31
CA ALA A 94 -2.42 12.61 0.53
C ALA A 94 -2.95 13.22 -0.78
N GLN A 95 -2.07 13.67 -1.68
CA GLN A 95 -2.45 14.19 -3.00
C GLN A 95 -3.07 13.08 -3.87
N TYR A 96 -2.47 11.88 -3.88
CA TYR A 96 -3.06 10.73 -4.55
C TYR A 96 -4.48 10.45 -4.03
N CYS A 97 -4.64 10.34 -2.71
CA CYS A 97 -5.95 10.08 -2.11
C CYS A 97 -6.98 11.16 -2.50
N LYS A 98 -6.60 12.43 -2.44
CA LYS A 98 -7.47 13.53 -2.85
C LYS A 98 -7.87 13.45 -4.33
N TRP A 99 -6.93 13.15 -5.22
CA TRP A 99 -7.20 12.94 -6.63
C TRP A 99 -8.15 11.78 -6.88
N ALA A 100 -8.01 10.70 -6.13
CA ALA A 100 -8.87 9.52 -6.17
C ALA A 100 -10.25 9.72 -5.47
N GLY A 101 -10.55 10.92 -4.97
CA GLY A 101 -11.79 11.18 -4.22
C GLY A 101 -11.79 10.59 -2.81
N LYS A 102 -10.62 10.34 -2.22
CA LYS A 102 -10.39 9.69 -0.93
C LYS A 102 -9.55 10.57 0.00
N ARG A 103 -9.22 10.07 1.15
CA ARG A 103 -8.21 10.63 2.07
C ARG A 103 -7.39 9.52 2.72
N LEU A 104 -6.28 9.88 3.32
CA LEU A 104 -5.56 8.98 4.21
C LEU A 104 -6.41 8.70 5.46
N PRO A 105 -6.32 7.49 6.05
CA PRO A 105 -6.95 7.18 7.32
C PRO A 105 -6.28 7.95 8.46
N THR A 106 -7.02 8.15 9.55
CA THR A 106 -6.41 8.48 10.84
C THR A 106 -5.80 7.22 11.46
N GLU A 107 -4.96 7.39 12.48
CA GLU A 107 -4.38 6.28 13.23
C GLU A 107 -5.47 5.36 13.81
N ASP A 108 -6.48 5.94 14.47
CA ASP A 108 -7.60 5.17 15.03
C ASP A 108 -8.39 4.40 13.97
N GLU A 109 -8.60 4.99 12.81
CA GLU A 109 -9.29 4.33 11.69
C GLU A 109 -8.48 3.15 11.16
N LEU A 110 -7.16 3.33 11.03
CA LEU A 110 -6.26 2.27 10.59
C LEU A 110 -6.20 1.13 11.61
N ILE A 111 -6.09 1.45 12.91
CA ILE A 111 -6.11 0.45 13.99
C ILE A 111 -7.39 -0.36 13.95
N ILE A 112 -8.55 0.29 13.86
CA ILE A 112 -9.83 -0.40 13.78
C ILE A 112 -9.90 -1.29 12.53
N ALA A 113 -9.47 -0.80 11.38
CA ALA A 113 -9.54 -1.54 10.13
C ALA A 113 -8.58 -2.75 10.09
N ALA A 114 -7.37 -2.60 10.64
CA ALA A 114 -6.31 -3.59 10.52
C ALA A 114 -6.31 -4.64 11.64
N TYR A 115 -6.72 -4.28 12.85
CA TYR A 115 -6.55 -5.14 14.03
C TYR A 115 -7.86 -5.62 14.67
N ASN A 116 -9.01 -5.00 14.35
CA ASN A 116 -10.29 -5.41 14.92
C ASN A 116 -11.08 -6.26 13.93
N GLU A 117 -11.38 -7.49 14.30
CA GLU A 117 -12.18 -8.39 13.47
C GLU A 117 -13.65 -7.96 13.42
N GLN A 118 -14.07 -7.47 12.28
CA GLN A 118 -15.40 -6.90 12.11
C GLN A 118 -16.31 -7.72 11.20
N ARG A 119 -15.79 -8.70 10.49
CA ARG A 119 -16.55 -9.53 9.55
C ARG A 119 -17.73 -10.22 10.27
N PRO A 120 -18.92 -10.26 9.69
CA PRO A 120 -20.07 -10.94 10.29
C PRO A 120 -19.84 -12.44 10.52
N LYS A 121 -19.04 -13.06 9.66
CA LYS A 121 -18.67 -14.48 9.71
C LYS A 121 -17.16 -14.59 9.45
N PRO A 122 -16.35 -14.33 10.47
CA PRO A 122 -14.90 -14.42 10.31
C PRO A 122 -14.47 -15.88 10.09
N PRO A 123 -13.41 -16.11 9.28
CA PRO A 123 -12.81 -17.42 9.18
C PRO A 123 -12.11 -17.79 10.49
N GLN A 124 -11.96 -19.08 10.77
CA GLN A 124 -11.12 -19.52 11.89
C GLN A 124 -9.65 -19.12 11.68
N PRO A 125 -8.91 -18.69 12.70
CA PRO A 125 -9.27 -18.65 14.13
C PRO A 125 -9.93 -17.35 14.62
N PHE A 126 -10.29 -16.43 13.71
CA PHE A 126 -10.78 -15.10 14.07
C PHE A 126 -12.16 -15.13 14.72
N THR A 127 -12.39 -14.23 15.66
CA THR A 127 -13.66 -14.03 16.37
C THR A 127 -14.12 -12.59 16.22
N ARG A 128 -15.36 -12.40 15.77
CA ARG A 128 -15.94 -11.08 15.57
C ARG A 128 -15.90 -10.24 16.85
N GLY A 129 -15.44 -8.99 16.72
CA GLY A 129 -15.32 -8.02 17.81
C GLY A 129 -14.03 -8.14 18.60
N GLN A 130 -13.18 -9.13 18.32
CA GLN A 130 -11.89 -9.28 18.96
C GLN A 130 -10.86 -8.35 18.25
N THR A 131 -9.98 -7.76 19.07
CA THR A 131 -8.80 -7.02 18.57
C THR A 131 -7.59 -7.93 18.71
N TYR A 132 -6.84 -8.07 17.63
CA TYR A 132 -5.67 -8.93 17.53
C TYR A 132 -4.37 -8.13 17.63
N GLN A 133 -3.28 -8.83 17.95
CA GLN A 133 -1.95 -8.20 18.04
C GLN A 133 -1.39 -7.84 16.65
N TYR A 134 -1.75 -8.63 15.63
CA TYR A 134 -1.35 -8.43 14.24
C TYR A 134 -2.59 -8.44 13.34
N PRO A 135 -2.53 -7.82 12.14
CA PRO A 135 -3.59 -7.97 11.15
C PRO A 135 -3.86 -9.42 10.75
N THR A 136 -2.89 -10.30 10.93
CA THR A 136 -2.95 -11.75 10.67
C THR A 136 -3.46 -12.56 11.87
N GLY A 137 -3.73 -11.96 13.01
CA GLY A 137 -4.20 -12.62 14.23
C GLY A 137 -3.28 -12.39 15.44
N ASP A 138 -3.13 -13.42 16.27
CA ASP A 138 -2.26 -13.37 17.47
C ASP A 138 -0.79 -13.66 17.14
N THR A 139 -0.49 -14.05 15.91
CA THR A 139 0.87 -14.28 15.40
C THR A 139 1.07 -13.55 14.07
N PRO A 140 2.32 -13.20 13.71
CA PRO A 140 2.60 -12.56 12.43
C PRO A 140 2.60 -13.52 11.23
N GLU A 141 2.26 -14.78 11.42
CA GLU A 141 2.20 -15.78 10.34
C GLU A 141 1.21 -15.34 9.24
N GLY A 142 1.61 -15.51 7.99
CA GLY A 142 0.82 -15.09 6.83
C GLY A 142 1.00 -13.63 6.43
N ALA A 143 1.68 -12.81 7.23
CA ALA A 143 2.03 -11.45 6.83
C ALA A 143 3.07 -11.45 5.69
N ASN A 144 3.01 -10.42 4.85
CA ASN A 144 4.03 -10.22 3.83
C ASN A 144 5.28 -9.59 4.42
N CYS A 145 6.15 -10.40 4.97
CA CYS A 145 7.40 -9.96 5.57
C CYS A 145 8.63 -10.65 4.97
N LEU A 146 9.81 -10.12 5.26
CA LEU A 146 11.10 -10.53 4.71
C LEU A 146 11.81 -11.62 5.50
N GLY A 147 11.13 -12.54 6.05
CA GLY A 147 11.65 -13.60 6.89
C GLY A 147 10.58 -14.06 7.83
N ASP A 148 10.93 -14.75 8.90
CA ASP A 148 9.96 -15.03 9.94
C ASP A 148 9.52 -13.71 10.56
N CYS A 149 8.25 -13.37 10.39
CA CYS A 149 7.69 -12.16 10.93
C CYS A 149 7.85 -12.15 12.44
N GLY A 150 8.80 -11.39 12.95
CA GLY A 150 9.10 -11.27 14.37
C GLY A 150 10.56 -11.36 14.76
N ASP A 151 11.40 -12.01 13.99
CA ASP A 151 12.72 -12.36 14.51
C ASP A 151 13.90 -11.50 14.07
N THR A 152 13.82 -10.73 12.99
CA THR A 152 14.92 -9.80 12.68
C THR A 152 14.58 -8.87 11.53
N PRO A 153 14.93 -7.60 11.61
CA PRO A 153 14.87 -6.70 10.46
C PRO A 153 15.80 -7.25 9.37
N ALA A 154 15.24 -7.62 8.24
CA ALA A 154 16.02 -8.09 7.11
C ALA A 154 16.81 -6.92 6.52
N ILE A 155 18.11 -7.01 6.63
CA ILE A 155 19.04 -5.98 6.17
C ILE A 155 19.20 -6.00 4.63
N ASN A 156 18.84 -7.08 3.98
CA ASN A 156 18.99 -7.23 2.53
C ASN A 156 17.71 -7.76 1.89
N TYR A 157 16.84 -6.83 1.55
CA TYR A 157 15.49 -7.10 1.07
C TYR A 157 15.45 -8.00 -0.16
N SER A 158 16.27 -7.75 -1.16
CA SER A 158 16.16 -8.42 -2.45
C SER A 158 16.69 -9.87 -2.45
N SER A 159 17.62 -10.21 -1.56
CA SER A 159 18.26 -11.52 -1.55
C SER A 159 17.50 -12.60 -0.77
N LYS A 160 16.57 -12.19 0.11
CA LYS A 160 15.84 -13.12 0.99
C LYS A 160 14.41 -13.39 0.55
N LEU A 161 13.89 -12.65 -0.41
CA LEU A 161 12.55 -12.90 -0.92
C LEU A 161 12.57 -14.08 -1.88
N SER A 162 11.73 -15.07 -1.61
CA SER A 162 11.54 -16.21 -2.53
C SER A 162 11.13 -15.79 -3.94
N ARG A 163 10.57 -14.58 -4.06
CA ARG A 163 10.22 -13.92 -5.31
C ARG A 163 11.41 -13.25 -6.03
N GLY A 164 12.51 -13.05 -5.34
CA GLY A 164 13.73 -12.46 -5.89
C GLY A 164 13.69 -10.95 -6.19
N THR A 165 12.57 -10.28 -6.10
CA THR A 165 12.39 -8.92 -6.66
C THR A 165 11.78 -7.89 -5.73
N GLY A 166 11.34 -8.20 -4.53
CA GLY A 166 10.80 -7.17 -3.66
C GLY A 166 9.39 -7.48 -3.13
N HIS A 167 8.46 -6.55 -3.24
CA HIS A 167 7.15 -6.66 -2.64
C HIS A 167 6.30 -7.79 -3.23
N ALA A 168 5.40 -8.36 -2.44
CA ALA A 168 4.30 -9.14 -2.96
C ALA A 168 3.35 -8.23 -3.74
N ARG A 169 2.62 -8.78 -4.70
CA ARG A 169 1.51 -8.06 -5.31
C ARG A 169 0.44 -7.81 -4.25
N ALA A 170 -0.18 -6.64 -4.31
CA ALA A 170 -1.26 -6.28 -3.40
C ALA A 170 -2.38 -7.33 -3.44
N GLY A 171 -2.90 -7.71 -2.27
CA GLY A 171 -3.98 -8.69 -2.14
C GLY A 171 -3.59 -10.14 -2.39
N THR A 172 -2.30 -10.48 -2.44
CA THR A 172 -1.84 -11.88 -2.64
C THR A 172 -1.37 -12.57 -1.36
N THR A 173 -1.40 -11.90 -0.23
CA THR A 173 -1.14 -12.51 1.07
C THR A 173 -2.39 -13.24 1.57
N SER A 174 -2.20 -14.29 2.36
CA SER A 174 -3.28 -15.15 2.87
C SER A 174 -4.02 -14.59 4.09
N ALA A 175 -3.74 -13.35 4.48
CA ALA A 175 -4.33 -12.73 5.66
C ALA A 175 -5.71 -12.13 5.38
#